data_00d37f3e6f0fd0fd4c187abd9217ecf5
#
_entry.id   00d37f3e6f0fd0fd4c187abd9217ecf5
#
_cell.length_a   1.000
_cell.length_b   1.000
_cell.length_c   1.000
_cell.angle_alpha   90.00
_cell.angle_beta   90.00
_cell.angle_gamma   90.00
#
_symmetry.space_group_name_H-M   'P 1'
#
loop_
_entity.id
_entity.type
_entity.pdbx_description
1 polymer ?
#
loop_
_entity_poly.entity_id
_entity_poly.type
_entity_poly.pdbx_seq_one_letter_code
_entity_poly.pdbx_strand_id
1 'polypeptide(L)'
;KRKFSASSFWSEAQKFNTTAFVYVGELCRYLSFQEPCAEEVNNPISKMVGNGLRPDLWDTFRNRFNVERICEIYGASEANGMFMNLLNKDQTIGMTNVDIKLFEYDVAEDKLKVDENGKYIEVKDDSPGLALIKIGPNAIYNGYTDAQASEKKVKRDVEEDGDRWFDTGDLLKKMDVGFALGRQHYQFVDRVGDTFRWKSENVSTNEVGEILNSFEQVNMANVYGVKVPHSEGRAGMVAFNCNPNTFDWSAFSSFVDEKLPSYARPVFVRIIEEMETTGTFKLKKGDLREEAYNLEKVNDDLIFVREPNSECYTRLTSETYEQINNGAISF
;
A
#
# COMPACT_ATOMS: atom_id res chain seq x y z
N LYS A 1 -28.99 -1.13 5.44
CA LYS A 1 -28.90 -0.90 3.97
C LYS A 1 -28.22 -2.08 3.28
N ARG A 2 -28.60 -2.40 2.05
CA ARG A 2 -28.03 -3.56 1.33
C ARG A 2 -26.66 -3.26 0.69
N LYS A 3 -26.37 -1.98 0.44
CA LYS A 3 -25.09 -1.54 -0.15
C LYS A 3 -24.58 -0.32 0.58
N PHE A 4 -23.26 -0.19 0.69
CA PHE A 4 -22.59 1.01 1.16
C PHE A 4 -22.88 2.18 0.19
N SER A 5 -23.01 3.38 0.75
CA SER A 5 -23.13 4.63 -0.01
C SER A 5 -22.43 5.73 0.80
N ALA A 6 -21.34 6.24 0.24
CA ALA A 6 -20.56 7.28 0.89
C ALA A 6 -21.37 8.57 1.09
N SER A 7 -22.15 8.96 0.08
CA SER A 7 -22.97 10.19 0.10
C SER A 7 -24.11 10.18 1.13
N SER A 8 -24.56 9.02 1.61
CA SER A 8 -25.62 8.93 2.61
C SER A 8 -25.12 8.44 3.98
N PHE A 9 -23.83 8.18 4.11
CA PHE A 9 -23.27 7.55 5.31
C PHE A 9 -23.52 8.39 6.57
N TRP A 10 -23.18 9.67 6.53
CA TRP A 10 -23.28 10.56 7.69
C TRP A 10 -24.73 10.83 8.09
N SER A 11 -25.62 11.04 7.11
CA SER A 11 -27.06 11.22 7.38
C SER A 11 -27.70 9.96 8.00
N GLU A 12 -27.27 8.77 7.58
CA GLU A 12 -27.71 7.51 8.18
C GLU A 12 -27.13 7.34 9.59
N ALA A 13 -25.85 7.68 9.79
CA ALA A 13 -25.23 7.64 11.11
C ALA A 13 -25.98 8.50 12.15
N GLN A 14 -26.36 9.72 11.77
CA GLN A 14 -27.19 10.58 12.59
C GLN A 14 -28.59 9.99 12.83
N LYS A 15 -29.26 9.56 11.76
CA LYS A 15 -30.61 8.98 11.82
C LYS A 15 -30.71 7.81 12.80
N PHE A 16 -29.70 6.94 12.83
CA PHE A 16 -29.68 5.76 13.69
C PHE A 16 -28.89 5.96 14.99
N ASN A 17 -28.38 7.16 15.24
CA ASN A 17 -27.52 7.48 16.38
C ASN A 17 -26.35 6.50 16.52
N THR A 18 -25.68 6.21 15.41
CA THR A 18 -24.59 5.22 15.32
C THR A 18 -23.34 5.76 15.98
N THR A 19 -22.86 5.11 17.05
CA THR A 19 -21.68 5.57 17.81
C THR A 19 -20.35 4.93 17.37
N ALA A 20 -20.43 3.86 16.57
CA ALA A 20 -19.26 3.16 16.07
C ALA A 20 -19.56 2.49 14.72
N PHE A 21 -18.53 2.28 13.88
CA PHE A 21 -18.67 1.50 12.65
C PHE A 21 -17.47 0.60 12.40
N VAL A 22 -17.70 -0.44 11.59
CA VAL A 22 -16.64 -1.31 11.07
C VAL A 22 -16.26 -0.85 9.68
N TYR A 23 -14.96 -0.78 9.40
CA TYR A 23 -14.45 -0.30 8.11
C TYR A 23 -13.49 -1.27 7.44
N VAL A 24 -13.33 -1.08 6.15
CA VAL A 24 -12.13 -1.41 5.36
C VAL A 24 -11.60 -0.11 4.80
N GLY A 25 -10.27 0.02 4.68
CA GLY A 25 -9.62 1.29 4.37
C GLY A 25 -10.16 2.00 3.13
N GLU A 26 -10.57 1.24 2.10
CA GLU A 26 -11.15 1.81 0.89
C GLU A 26 -12.49 2.52 1.12
N LEU A 27 -13.33 2.03 2.05
CA LEU A 27 -14.55 2.75 2.43
C LEU A 27 -14.24 4.08 3.12
N CYS A 28 -13.19 4.09 3.93
CA CYS A 28 -12.70 5.32 4.56
C CYS A 28 -12.27 6.36 3.51
N ARG A 29 -11.59 5.90 2.47
CA ARG A 29 -11.21 6.74 1.35
C ARG A 29 -12.44 7.33 0.64
N TYR A 30 -13.44 6.53 0.32
CA TYR A 30 -14.67 7.05 -0.29
C TYR A 30 -15.36 8.11 0.57
N LEU A 31 -15.35 7.95 1.90
CA LEU A 31 -15.90 8.97 2.81
C LEU A 31 -15.07 10.25 2.78
N SER A 32 -13.75 10.15 2.74
CA SER A 32 -12.85 11.31 2.75
C SER A 32 -12.96 12.17 1.49
N PHE A 33 -13.30 11.55 0.35
CA PHE A 33 -13.48 12.25 -0.93
C PHE A 33 -14.88 12.82 -1.15
N GLN A 34 -15.82 12.62 -0.22
CA GLN A 34 -17.12 13.31 -0.31
C GLN A 34 -16.96 14.79 0.03
N GLU A 35 -17.72 15.63 -0.68
CA GLU A 35 -17.85 17.03 -0.31
C GLU A 35 -18.32 17.17 1.14
N PRO A 36 -17.78 18.13 1.89
CA PRO A 36 -18.22 18.35 3.27
C PRO A 36 -19.72 18.57 3.37
N CYS A 37 -20.35 17.94 4.35
CA CYS A 37 -21.78 18.08 4.62
C CYS A 37 -22.06 18.40 6.09
N ALA A 38 -23.23 18.96 6.37
CA ALA A 38 -23.61 19.35 7.73
C ALA A 38 -23.69 18.15 8.68
N GLU A 39 -24.06 16.99 8.17
CA GLU A 39 -24.25 15.76 8.93
C GLU A 39 -22.93 15.18 9.44
N GLU A 40 -21.79 15.44 8.78
CA GLU A 40 -20.51 14.95 9.25
C GLU A 40 -19.98 15.71 10.46
N VAL A 41 -20.32 17.00 10.59
CA VAL A 41 -19.87 17.88 11.69
C VAL A 41 -20.45 17.45 13.03
N ASN A 42 -21.73 17.03 13.02
CA ASN A 42 -22.47 16.65 14.22
C ASN A 42 -22.77 15.14 14.25
N ASN A 43 -21.91 14.34 13.61
CA ASN A 43 -22.14 12.90 13.60
C ASN A 43 -21.89 12.28 15.00
N PRO A 44 -22.65 11.24 15.40
CA PRO A 44 -22.51 10.60 16.70
C PRO A 44 -21.39 9.56 16.77
N ILE A 45 -20.67 9.31 15.65
CA ILE A 45 -19.61 8.30 15.57
C ILE A 45 -18.36 8.81 16.26
N SER A 46 -17.96 8.15 17.33
CA SER A 46 -16.72 8.44 18.05
C SER A 46 -15.67 7.33 17.93
N LYS A 47 -16.06 6.19 17.37
CA LYS A 47 -15.19 5.00 17.31
C LYS A 47 -15.29 4.31 15.95
N MET A 48 -14.17 3.74 15.52
CA MET A 48 -14.14 2.86 14.34
C MET A 48 -13.18 1.70 14.57
N VAL A 49 -13.49 0.56 13.97
CA VAL A 49 -12.66 -0.64 14.03
C VAL A 49 -12.62 -1.28 12.66
N GLY A 50 -11.43 -1.66 12.19
CA GLY A 50 -11.30 -2.26 10.87
C GLY A 50 -9.86 -2.48 10.46
N ASN A 51 -9.62 -2.56 9.17
CA ASN A 51 -8.29 -2.80 8.62
C ASN A 51 -8.02 -1.97 7.37
N GLY A 52 -6.75 -1.63 7.17
CA GLY A 52 -6.27 -0.96 5.97
C GLY A 52 -6.56 0.53 5.93
N LEU A 53 -6.73 1.19 7.07
CA LEU A 53 -6.77 2.65 7.12
C LEU A 53 -5.38 3.19 6.79
N ARG A 54 -5.29 3.90 5.69
CA ARG A 54 -4.02 4.47 5.23
C ARG A 54 -3.57 5.60 6.15
N PRO A 55 -2.25 5.76 6.37
CA PRO A 55 -1.70 6.83 7.21
C PRO A 55 -2.16 8.23 6.80
N ASP A 56 -2.24 8.52 5.49
CA ASP A 56 -2.69 9.80 4.95
C ASP A 56 -4.15 10.16 5.28
N LEU A 57 -5.00 9.16 5.53
CA LEU A 57 -6.39 9.37 5.89
C LEU A 57 -6.63 9.49 7.41
N TRP A 58 -5.61 9.17 8.22
CA TRP A 58 -5.76 9.13 9.68
C TRP A 58 -6.19 10.48 10.26
N ASP A 59 -5.51 11.55 9.83
CA ASP A 59 -5.82 12.91 10.27
C ASP A 59 -7.20 13.38 9.81
N THR A 60 -7.66 12.95 8.64
CA THR A 60 -9.02 13.23 8.17
C THR A 60 -10.06 12.65 9.12
N PHE A 61 -9.90 11.38 9.54
CA PHE A 61 -10.84 10.77 10.48
C PHE A 61 -10.78 11.39 11.87
N ARG A 62 -9.59 11.79 12.33
CA ARG A 62 -9.42 12.50 13.60
C ARG A 62 -10.04 13.90 13.57
N ASN A 63 -9.70 14.69 12.58
CA ASN A 63 -9.93 16.13 12.57
C ASN A 63 -11.23 16.52 11.86
N ARG A 64 -11.50 15.96 10.66
CA ARG A 64 -12.71 16.26 9.89
C ARG A 64 -13.95 15.56 10.46
N PHE A 65 -13.83 14.26 10.76
CA PHE A 65 -14.95 13.44 11.20
C PHE A 65 -15.04 13.27 12.72
N ASN A 66 -14.09 13.84 13.46
CA ASN A 66 -14.05 13.83 14.94
C ASN A 66 -14.12 12.42 15.55
N VAL A 67 -13.46 11.44 14.91
CA VAL A 67 -13.41 10.07 15.42
C VAL A 67 -12.33 9.96 16.50
N GLU A 68 -12.75 9.78 17.74
CA GLU A 68 -11.87 9.75 18.91
C GLU A 68 -11.04 8.47 19.00
N ARG A 69 -11.59 7.33 18.57
CA ARG A 69 -10.92 6.03 18.67
C ARG A 69 -10.88 5.31 17.33
N ILE A 70 -9.67 5.01 16.89
CA ILE A 70 -9.40 4.24 15.69
C ILE A 70 -8.67 2.95 16.11
N CYS A 71 -9.39 1.82 16.05
CA CYS A 71 -8.82 0.51 16.32
C CYS A 71 -8.50 -0.18 15.00
N GLU A 72 -7.28 0.00 14.51
CA GLU A 72 -6.78 -0.74 13.36
C GLU A 72 -6.52 -2.19 13.75
N ILE A 73 -6.87 -3.13 12.87
CA ILE A 73 -6.64 -4.56 13.02
C ILE A 73 -5.83 -5.03 11.81
N TYR A 74 -4.82 -5.86 12.04
CA TYR A 74 -4.11 -6.54 10.99
C TYR A 74 -4.03 -8.04 11.31
N GLY A 75 -4.19 -8.88 10.30
CA GLY A 75 -4.07 -10.32 10.44
C GLY A 75 -4.33 -11.05 9.13
N ALA A 76 -3.96 -12.32 9.10
CA ALA A 76 -4.19 -13.23 8.00
C ALA A 76 -5.13 -14.35 8.44
N SER A 77 -6.08 -14.72 7.59
CA SER A 77 -7.06 -15.78 7.90
C SER A 77 -6.43 -17.16 8.02
N GLU A 78 -5.31 -17.40 7.33
CA GLU A 78 -4.53 -18.62 7.32
C GLU A 78 -3.62 -18.79 8.53
N ALA A 79 -3.37 -17.72 9.28
CA ALA A 79 -2.50 -17.74 10.47
C ALA A 79 -3.15 -16.95 11.61
N ASN A 80 -3.11 -17.52 12.82
CA ASN A 80 -3.72 -16.92 14.01
C ASN A 80 -2.83 -15.82 14.66
N GLY A 81 -2.12 -15.05 13.84
CA GLY A 81 -1.39 -13.86 14.27
C GLY A 81 -2.22 -12.62 14.01
N MET A 82 -2.67 -11.96 15.07
CA MET A 82 -3.46 -10.72 14.96
C MET A 82 -2.78 -9.59 15.68
N PHE A 83 -2.81 -8.42 15.03
CA PHE A 83 -2.39 -7.16 15.62
C PHE A 83 -3.60 -6.28 15.84
N MET A 84 -3.60 -5.53 16.92
CA MET A 84 -4.68 -4.63 17.26
C MET A 84 -4.15 -3.34 17.88
N ASN A 85 -4.63 -2.22 17.41
CA ASN A 85 -4.35 -0.90 17.96
C ASN A 85 -5.29 -0.58 19.15
N LEU A 86 -5.11 -1.31 20.24
CA LEU A 86 -5.95 -1.15 21.43
C LEU A 86 -5.64 0.13 22.20
N LEU A 87 -4.40 0.65 22.09
CA LEU A 87 -3.97 1.85 22.79
C LEU A 87 -4.29 3.16 22.04
N ASN A 88 -5.00 3.06 20.92
CA ASN A 88 -5.42 4.21 20.11
C ASN A 88 -4.24 5.10 19.68
N LYS A 89 -3.15 4.49 19.30
CA LYS A 89 -1.98 5.17 18.73
C LYS A 89 -2.18 5.45 17.25
N ASP A 90 -1.67 6.57 16.77
CA ASP A 90 -1.90 6.96 15.38
C ASP A 90 -1.00 6.18 14.39
N GLN A 91 -1.52 5.93 13.20
CA GLN A 91 -0.82 5.36 12.05
C GLN A 91 -0.16 3.99 12.29
N THR A 92 -0.68 3.18 13.20
CA THR A 92 -0.16 1.85 13.53
C THR A 92 -1.23 0.77 13.45
N ILE A 93 -0.84 -0.42 12.99
CA ILE A 93 -1.68 -1.63 13.08
C ILE A 93 -1.73 -2.18 14.51
N GLY A 94 -1.01 -1.55 15.45
CA GLY A 94 -1.03 -1.91 16.85
C GLY A 94 0.02 -2.92 17.26
N MET A 95 -0.30 -3.65 18.30
CA MET A 95 0.55 -4.63 18.97
C MET A 95 -0.01 -6.03 18.81
N THR A 96 0.83 -7.04 19.03
CA THR A 96 0.48 -8.46 18.99
C THR A 96 1.00 -9.21 20.21
N ASN A 97 0.47 -10.39 20.42
CA ASN A 97 0.95 -11.34 21.45
C ASN A 97 1.64 -12.58 20.87
N VAL A 98 1.83 -12.61 19.55
CA VAL A 98 2.58 -13.70 18.91
C VAL A 98 4.05 -13.32 18.75
N ASP A 99 4.90 -14.32 18.63
CA ASP A 99 6.32 -14.13 18.34
C ASP A 99 6.48 -13.73 16.88
N ILE A 100 6.95 -12.52 16.66
CA ILE A 100 7.17 -11.95 15.34
C ILE A 100 8.57 -11.37 15.22
N LYS A 101 9.19 -11.56 14.06
CA LYS A 101 10.43 -10.91 13.67
C LYS A 101 10.34 -10.33 12.27
N LEU A 102 11.12 -9.30 12.03
CA LEU A 102 11.23 -8.62 10.74
C LEU A 102 12.61 -8.90 10.16
N PHE A 103 12.66 -9.43 8.95
CA PHE A 103 13.90 -9.82 8.29
C PHE A 103 14.15 -9.00 7.02
N GLU A 104 15.43 -8.77 6.72
CA GLU A 104 15.83 -8.13 5.48
C GLU A 104 15.38 -8.96 4.27
N TYR A 105 14.77 -8.28 3.30
CA TYR A 105 14.23 -8.90 2.11
C TYR A 105 14.80 -8.29 0.85
N ASP A 106 15.26 -9.12 -0.07
CA ASP A 106 15.69 -8.68 -1.40
C ASP A 106 14.50 -8.77 -2.37
N VAL A 107 13.96 -7.60 -2.72
CA VAL A 107 12.80 -7.48 -3.62
C VAL A 107 13.15 -7.91 -5.05
N ALA A 108 14.40 -7.76 -5.47
CA ALA A 108 14.83 -8.13 -6.84
C ALA A 108 14.93 -9.66 -7.01
N GLU A 109 15.46 -10.32 -5.98
CA GLU A 109 15.67 -11.78 -5.97
C GLU A 109 14.47 -12.54 -5.38
N ASP A 110 13.47 -11.81 -4.88
CA ASP A 110 12.26 -12.36 -4.21
C ASP A 110 12.62 -13.34 -3.07
N LYS A 111 13.58 -12.94 -2.23
CA LYS A 111 14.08 -13.82 -1.15
C LYS A 111 14.53 -13.05 0.10
N LEU A 112 14.48 -13.73 1.23
CA LEU A 112 15.10 -13.30 2.47
C LEU A 112 16.63 -13.23 2.32
N LYS A 113 17.25 -12.17 2.85
CA LYS A 113 18.71 -12.09 2.91
C LYS A 113 19.25 -12.95 4.03
N VAL A 114 20.42 -13.51 3.79
CA VAL A 114 21.14 -14.37 4.74
C VAL A 114 22.54 -13.81 5.01
N ASP A 115 23.06 -14.09 6.19
CA ASP A 115 24.42 -13.80 6.59
C ASP A 115 25.42 -14.85 6.03
N GLU A 116 26.69 -14.73 6.40
CA GLU A 116 27.76 -15.64 5.99
C GLU A 116 27.54 -17.09 6.45
N ASN A 117 26.73 -17.31 7.50
CA ASN A 117 26.39 -18.62 8.06
C ASN A 117 25.08 -19.18 7.49
N GLY A 118 24.43 -18.48 6.55
CA GLY A 118 23.15 -18.86 5.97
C GLY A 118 21.94 -18.55 6.84
N LYS A 119 22.07 -17.75 7.92
CA LYS A 119 20.97 -17.33 8.77
C LYS A 119 20.33 -16.06 8.24
N TYR A 120 19.00 -15.96 8.38
CA TYR A 120 18.27 -14.75 7.98
C TYR A 120 18.70 -13.54 8.80
N ILE A 121 18.87 -12.41 8.12
CA ILE A 121 19.32 -11.15 8.73
C ILE A 121 18.09 -10.40 9.25
N GLU A 122 17.98 -10.22 10.57
CA GLU A 122 16.94 -9.40 11.17
C GLU A 122 17.20 -7.92 10.87
N VAL A 123 16.14 -7.16 10.52
CA VAL A 123 16.27 -5.71 10.24
C VAL A 123 16.67 -4.96 11.50
N LYS A 124 17.42 -3.88 11.30
CA LYS A 124 17.81 -2.96 12.38
C LYS A 124 16.69 -1.94 12.61
N ASP A 125 16.33 -1.78 13.87
CA ASP A 125 15.43 -0.74 14.39
C ASP A 125 14.17 -0.47 13.53
N ASP A 126 14.00 0.74 13.02
CA ASP A 126 12.80 1.21 12.31
C ASP A 126 12.80 0.90 10.80
N SER A 127 13.70 0.03 10.35
CA SER A 127 13.73 -0.37 8.93
C SER A 127 12.58 -1.33 8.62
N PRO A 128 11.96 -1.21 7.43
CA PRO A 128 10.99 -2.19 6.96
C PRO A 128 11.62 -3.57 6.77
N GLY A 129 10.89 -4.62 7.15
CA GLY A 129 11.31 -6.00 6.93
C GLY A 129 10.14 -6.93 6.67
N LEU A 130 10.42 -8.07 6.02
CA LEU A 130 9.45 -9.13 5.84
C LEU A 130 9.08 -9.71 7.20
N ALA A 131 7.80 -9.67 7.53
CA ALA A 131 7.29 -10.15 8.79
C ALA A 131 7.14 -11.67 8.76
N LEU A 132 7.86 -12.35 9.65
CA LEU A 132 7.69 -13.78 9.93
C LEU A 132 7.08 -13.97 11.32
N ILE A 133 6.05 -14.81 11.41
CA ILE A 133 5.37 -15.16 12.67
C ILE A 133 5.72 -16.60 13.05
N LYS A 134 6.25 -16.81 14.25
CA LYS A 134 6.62 -18.15 14.74
C LYS A 134 5.38 -19.02 14.87
N ILE A 135 5.38 -20.18 14.21
CA ILE A 135 4.28 -21.16 14.27
C ILE A 135 4.41 -21.94 15.56
N GLY A 136 3.38 -21.90 16.38
CA GLY A 136 3.36 -22.57 17.67
C GLY A 136 1.98 -22.56 18.31
N PRO A 137 1.87 -22.92 19.58
CA PRO A 137 0.58 -23.01 20.28
C PRO A 137 -0.20 -21.67 20.30
N ASN A 138 0.51 -20.54 20.30
CA ASN A 138 -0.06 -19.20 20.32
C ASN A 138 -0.33 -18.62 18.92
N ALA A 139 0.23 -19.24 17.87
CA ALA A 139 0.08 -18.83 16.49
C ALA A 139 -0.02 -20.07 15.59
N ILE A 140 -1.19 -20.64 15.48
CA ILE A 140 -1.44 -21.84 14.67
C ILE A 140 -1.52 -21.41 13.20
N TYR A 141 -0.78 -22.11 12.35
CA TYR A 141 -0.88 -21.94 10.91
C TYR A 141 -1.77 -23.03 10.32
N ASN A 142 -2.95 -22.63 9.82
CA ASN A 142 -3.93 -23.55 9.23
C ASN A 142 -3.65 -23.82 7.74
N GLY A 143 -2.86 -22.95 7.09
CA GLY A 143 -2.54 -23.06 5.68
C GLY A 143 -3.69 -22.71 4.75
N TYR A 144 -3.44 -22.96 3.47
CA TYR A 144 -4.41 -22.81 2.38
C TYR A 144 -5.00 -24.18 2.04
N THR A 145 -6.05 -24.20 1.23
CA THR A 145 -6.61 -25.44 0.65
C THR A 145 -5.59 -26.18 -0.25
N ASP A 146 -4.66 -25.42 -0.86
CA ASP A 146 -3.51 -25.97 -1.58
C ASP A 146 -2.34 -26.19 -0.62
N ALA A 147 -1.96 -27.48 -0.46
CA ALA A 147 -0.89 -27.88 0.42
C ALA A 147 0.49 -27.38 -0.05
N GLN A 148 0.74 -27.27 -1.37
CA GLN A 148 1.99 -26.76 -1.90
C GLN A 148 2.13 -25.25 -1.67
N ALA A 149 1.04 -24.51 -1.86
CA ALA A 149 1.00 -23.09 -1.53
C ALA A 149 1.21 -22.84 -0.04
N SER A 150 0.64 -23.71 0.81
CA SER A 150 0.82 -23.66 2.25
C SER A 150 2.28 -23.87 2.66
N GLU A 151 2.93 -24.88 2.09
CA GLU A 151 4.34 -25.20 2.43
C GLU A 151 5.31 -24.09 1.98
N LYS A 152 5.07 -23.43 0.85
CA LYS A 152 5.87 -22.29 0.38
C LYS A 152 5.88 -21.12 1.37
N LYS A 153 4.82 -20.97 2.17
CA LYS A 153 4.69 -19.93 3.18
C LYS A 153 5.32 -20.28 4.53
N VAL A 154 5.91 -21.46 4.66
CA VAL A 154 6.60 -21.89 5.89
C VAL A 154 8.11 -21.77 5.69
N LYS A 155 8.75 -20.91 6.48
CA LYS A 155 10.20 -20.85 6.62
C LYS A 155 10.61 -21.74 7.79
N ARG A 156 11.70 -22.49 7.63
CA ARG A 156 12.21 -23.45 8.62
C ARG A 156 13.59 -23.03 9.08
N ASP A 157 13.95 -23.42 10.29
CA ASP A 157 15.28 -23.21 10.85
C ASP A 157 15.69 -21.73 10.84
N VAL A 158 14.74 -20.85 11.21
CA VAL A 158 14.91 -19.39 11.16
C VAL A 158 15.80 -18.90 12.31
N GLU A 159 15.50 -19.30 13.54
CA GLU A 159 16.28 -18.99 14.73
C GLU A 159 16.93 -20.24 15.33
N GLU A 160 16.17 -21.32 15.38
CA GLU A 160 16.55 -22.60 16.03
C GLU A 160 16.25 -23.73 15.08
N ASP A 161 17.07 -24.82 15.18
CA ASP A 161 16.86 -26.03 14.39
C ASP A 161 15.47 -26.61 14.66
N GLY A 162 14.68 -26.81 13.59
CA GLY A 162 13.34 -27.36 13.65
C GLY A 162 12.22 -26.34 13.91
N ASP A 163 12.53 -25.08 14.13
CA ASP A 163 11.48 -24.04 14.22
C ASP A 163 10.80 -23.79 12.89
N ARG A 164 9.60 -23.28 12.96
CA ARG A 164 8.77 -22.99 11.78
C ARG A 164 8.15 -21.61 11.91
N TRP A 165 8.21 -20.84 10.84
CA TRP A 165 7.72 -19.49 10.79
C TRP A 165 6.82 -19.30 9.58
N PHE A 166 5.69 -18.62 9.78
CA PHE A 166 4.78 -18.24 8.70
C PHE A 166 5.27 -16.94 8.05
N ASP A 167 5.48 -17.01 6.73
CA ASP A 167 5.81 -15.88 5.88
C ASP A 167 4.52 -15.14 5.52
N THR A 168 4.32 -13.97 6.12
CA THR A 168 3.12 -13.15 5.89
C THR A 168 3.06 -12.61 4.45
N GLY A 169 4.20 -12.42 3.81
CA GLY A 169 4.33 -11.72 2.53
C GLY A 169 4.16 -10.20 2.66
N ASP A 170 4.16 -9.69 3.88
CA ASP A 170 3.98 -8.27 4.17
C ASP A 170 5.23 -7.66 4.80
N LEU A 171 5.59 -6.47 4.34
CA LEU A 171 6.64 -5.66 4.93
C LEU A 171 6.03 -4.81 6.06
N LEU A 172 6.56 -5.00 7.26
CA LEU A 172 6.21 -4.21 8.43
C LEU A 172 7.43 -3.45 8.93
N LYS A 173 7.21 -2.38 9.69
CA LYS A 173 8.26 -1.72 10.48
C LYS A 173 7.83 -1.56 11.94
N LYS A 174 8.80 -1.56 12.84
CA LYS A 174 8.61 -1.23 14.25
C LYS A 174 8.33 0.27 14.38
N MET A 175 7.41 0.62 15.28
CA MET A 175 7.03 2.01 15.53
C MET A 175 7.33 2.39 16.97
N ASP A 176 7.98 3.53 17.17
CA ASP A 176 7.97 4.20 18.47
C ASP A 176 6.70 5.03 18.59
N VAL A 177 5.80 4.62 19.45
CA VAL A 177 4.53 5.31 19.73
C VAL A 177 4.51 5.90 21.14
N GLY A 178 5.67 6.06 21.76
CA GLY A 178 5.81 6.47 23.15
C GLY A 178 5.31 5.40 24.13
N PHE A 179 4.60 5.81 25.19
CA PHE A 179 4.11 4.86 26.18
C PHE A 179 3.13 3.84 25.58
N ALA A 180 3.52 2.59 25.58
CA ALA A 180 2.78 1.47 25.00
C ALA A 180 2.74 0.21 25.90
N LEU A 181 2.78 0.37 27.23
CA LEU A 181 2.76 -0.74 28.20
C LEU A 181 3.86 -1.79 27.96
N GLY A 182 5.01 -1.38 27.44
CA GLY A 182 6.11 -2.27 27.07
C GLY A 182 5.83 -3.15 25.84
N ARG A 183 4.81 -2.84 25.06
CA ARG A 183 4.43 -3.58 23.84
C ARG A 183 4.94 -2.88 22.61
N GLN A 184 5.61 -3.64 21.72
CA GLN A 184 6.01 -3.15 20.41
C GLN A 184 4.78 -2.90 19.52
N HIS A 185 4.73 -1.73 18.89
CA HIS A 185 3.77 -1.41 17.84
C HIS A 185 4.41 -1.53 16.45
N TYR A 186 3.57 -1.79 15.46
CA TYR A 186 4.02 -2.00 14.09
C TYR A 186 3.20 -1.15 13.13
N GLN A 187 3.79 -0.83 11.99
CA GLN A 187 3.11 -0.22 10.85
C GLN A 187 3.24 -1.14 9.64
N PHE A 188 2.15 -1.30 8.90
CA PHE A 188 2.16 -1.93 7.60
C PHE A 188 2.81 -0.99 6.58
N VAL A 189 3.78 -1.47 5.83
CA VAL A 189 4.49 -0.69 4.80
C VAL A 189 3.97 -1.05 3.42
N ASP A 190 4.11 -2.32 3.02
CA ASP A 190 3.63 -2.79 1.71
C ASP A 190 3.60 -4.32 1.67
N ARG A 191 3.08 -4.88 0.57
CA ARG A 191 3.24 -6.29 0.24
C ARG A 191 4.52 -6.53 -0.54
N VAL A 192 5.21 -7.61 -0.24
CA VAL A 192 6.41 -8.02 -0.99
C VAL A 192 6.14 -8.07 -2.49
N GLY A 193 5.01 -8.66 -2.92
CA GLY A 193 4.65 -8.75 -4.34
C GLY A 193 4.24 -7.42 -4.99
N ASP A 194 4.00 -6.37 -4.20
CA ASP A 194 3.64 -5.03 -4.70
C ASP A 194 4.84 -4.08 -4.73
N THR A 195 5.76 -4.22 -3.77
CA THR A 195 7.03 -3.48 -3.78
C THR A 195 7.86 -3.84 -5.02
N PHE A 196 8.53 -2.87 -5.61
CA PHE A 196 9.43 -3.08 -6.74
C PHE A 196 10.79 -2.42 -6.49
N ARG A 197 11.81 -2.85 -7.27
CA ARG A 197 13.15 -2.27 -7.20
C ARG A 197 13.41 -1.44 -8.44
N TRP A 198 13.92 -0.22 -8.25
CA TRP A 198 14.31 0.69 -9.29
C TRP A 198 15.59 1.44 -8.92
N LYS A 199 16.57 1.50 -9.83
CA LYS A 199 17.86 2.17 -9.59
C LYS A 199 18.53 1.73 -8.29
N SER A 200 18.51 0.41 -8.04
CA SER A 200 19.06 -0.24 -6.83
C SER A 200 18.33 0.04 -5.52
N GLU A 201 17.21 0.78 -5.55
CA GLU A 201 16.42 1.11 -4.37
C GLU A 201 15.06 0.39 -4.37
N ASN A 202 14.58 0.02 -3.19
CA ASN A 202 13.25 -0.56 -3.02
C ASN A 202 12.20 0.56 -2.94
N VAL A 203 11.13 0.42 -3.70
CA VAL A 203 10.03 1.38 -3.77
C VAL A 203 8.76 0.74 -3.23
N SER A 204 8.23 1.29 -2.16
CA SER A 204 6.92 0.93 -1.63
C SER A 204 5.83 1.59 -2.47
N THR A 205 4.93 0.78 -3.01
CA THR A 205 3.81 1.29 -3.81
C THR A 205 2.81 2.07 -2.98
N ASN A 206 2.67 1.72 -1.71
CA ASN A 206 1.77 2.41 -0.79
C ASN A 206 2.32 3.80 -0.43
N GLU A 207 3.60 3.91 -0.03
CA GLU A 207 4.20 5.20 0.32
C GLU A 207 4.13 6.19 -0.85
N VAL A 208 4.49 5.74 -2.06
CA VAL A 208 4.38 6.58 -3.26
C VAL A 208 2.92 6.94 -3.53
N GLY A 209 2.01 5.99 -3.43
CA GLY A 209 0.58 6.22 -3.63
C GLY A 209 -0.02 7.22 -2.62
N GLU A 210 0.38 7.14 -1.35
CA GLU A 210 -0.03 8.08 -0.30
C GLU A 210 0.42 9.51 -0.60
N ILE A 211 1.69 9.66 -1.01
CA ILE A 211 2.21 10.97 -1.39
C ILE A 211 1.47 11.52 -2.61
N LEU A 212 1.29 10.72 -3.67
CA LEU A 212 0.61 11.17 -4.89
C LEU A 212 -0.87 11.53 -4.64
N ASN A 213 -1.55 10.84 -3.72
CA ASN A 213 -2.92 11.17 -3.33
C ASN A 213 -3.05 12.51 -2.58
N SER A 214 -1.96 13.07 -2.07
CA SER A 214 -1.99 14.40 -1.46
C SER A 214 -1.95 15.55 -2.50
N PHE A 215 -1.78 15.23 -3.79
CA PHE A 215 -1.92 16.21 -4.85
C PHE A 215 -3.40 16.44 -5.18
N GLU A 216 -3.87 17.69 -5.10
CA GLU A 216 -5.30 18.06 -5.14
C GLU A 216 -6.07 17.46 -6.32
N GLN A 217 -5.44 17.35 -7.49
CA GLN A 217 -6.08 16.84 -8.70
C GLN A 217 -6.02 15.32 -8.87
N VAL A 218 -5.39 14.59 -7.92
CA VAL A 218 -5.31 13.13 -7.93
C VAL A 218 -6.27 12.54 -6.92
N ASN A 219 -7.33 11.90 -7.40
CA ASN A 219 -8.34 11.32 -6.53
C ASN A 219 -7.93 9.97 -5.94
N MET A 220 -7.18 9.17 -6.70
CA MET A 220 -6.74 7.84 -6.30
C MET A 220 -5.55 7.41 -7.14
N ALA A 221 -4.38 7.25 -6.52
CA ALA A 221 -3.19 6.73 -7.16
C ALA A 221 -3.03 5.24 -6.88
N ASN A 222 -2.94 4.44 -7.94
CA ASN A 222 -2.61 3.03 -7.89
C ASN A 222 -1.20 2.84 -8.47
N VAL A 223 -0.22 2.65 -7.61
CA VAL A 223 1.19 2.58 -7.98
C VAL A 223 1.63 1.13 -8.17
N TYR A 224 2.42 0.87 -9.19
CA TYR A 224 2.95 -0.45 -9.51
C TYR A 224 4.26 -0.35 -10.30
N GLY A 225 5.05 -1.41 -10.28
CA GLY A 225 6.32 -1.48 -11.02
C GLY A 225 6.14 -2.15 -12.37
N VAL A 226 6.66 -1.54 -13.43
CA VAL A 226 6.64 -2.05 -14.82
C VAL A 226 8.05 -2.30 -15.34
N LYS A 227 8.23 -3.34 -16.13
CA LYS A 227 9.51 -3.60 -16.80
C LYS A 227 9.74 -2.60 -17.92
N VAL A 228 10.95 -2.05 -17.98
CA VAL A 228 11.41 -1.22 -19.07
C VAL A 228 12.60 -1.95 -19.73
N PRO A 229 12.60 -2.12 -21.07
CA PRO A 229 13.71 -2.74 -21.76
C PRO A 229 15.04 -2.03 -21.46
N HIS A 230 16.10 -2.79 -21.43
CA HIS A 230 17.47 -2.29 -21.21
C HIS A 230 17.71 -1.62 -19.84
N SER A 231 16.78 -1.79 -18.89
CA SER A 231 16.92 -1.27 -17.52
C SER A 231 16.81 -2.41 -16.50
N GLU A 232 17.56 -2.30 -15.41
CA GLU A 232 17.44 -3.23 -14.28
C GLU A 232 16.28 -2.84 -13.37
N GLY A 233 15.55 -3.86 -12.89
CA GLY A 233 14.42 -3.67 -11.99
C GLY A 233 13.12 -3.33 -12.73
N ARG A 234 12.32 -2.48 -12.10
CA ARG A 234 11.01 -2.04 -12.62
C ARG A 234 10.86 -0.55 -12.38
N ALA A 235 10.50 0.19 -13.40
CA ALA A 235 10.18 1.61 -13.28
C ALA A 235 8.81 1.80 -12.60
N GLY A 236 8.69 2.85 -11.80
CA GLY A 236 7.41 3.22 -11.21
C GLY A 236 6.41 3.65 -12.28
N MET A 237 5.21 3.11 -12.20
CA MET A 237 4.04 3.56 -12.96
C MET A 237 2.88 3.79 -12.01
N VAL A 238 2.12 4.83 -12.26
CA VAL A 238 0.92 5.15 -11.49
C VAL A 238 -0.29 5.26 -12.40
N ALA A 239 -1.40 4.64 -12.00
CA ALA A 239 -2.70 4.86 -12.62
C ALA A 239 -3.56 5.70 -11.68
N PHE A 240 -4.23 6.74 -12.21
CA PHE A 240 -5.23 7.53 -11.48
C PHE A 240 -6.28 8.11 -12.43
N ASN A 241 -7.41 8.51 -11.84
CA ASN A 241 -8.47 9.21 -12.55
C ASN A 241 -8.28 10.72 -12.42
N CYS A 242 -8.28 11.43 -13.54
CA CYS A 242 -8.34 12.88 -13.60
C CYS A 242 -8.93 13.33 -14.94
N ASN A 243 -9.27 14.62 -15.07
CA ASN A 243 -9.57 15.19 -16.39
C ASN A 243 -8.25 15.61 -17.07
N PRO A 244 -7.77 14.88 -18.09
CA PRO A 244 -6.45 15.12 -18.69
C PRO A 244 -6.32 16.50 -19.37
N ASN A 245 -7.44 17.13 -19.73
CA ASN A 245 -7.45 18.44 -20.39
C ASN A 245 -7.27 19.61 -19.42
N THR A 246 -7.58 19.41 -18.14
CA THR A 246 -7.47 20.43 -17.08
C THR A 246 -6.43 20.10 -16.04
N PHE A 247 -5.78 18.94 -16.14
CA PHE A 247 -4.75 18.49 -15.20
C PHE A 247 -3.47 19.31 -15.37
N ASP A 248 -2.98 19.88 -14.27
CA ASP A 248 -1.74 20.68 -14.28
C ASP A 248 -0.51 19.79 -14.19
N TRP A 249 -0.03 19.34 -15.36
CA TRP A 249 1.15 18.50 -15.47
C TRP A 249 2.43 19.16 -14.94
N SER A 250 2.54 20.48 -15.05
CA SER A 250 3.71 21.22 -14.54
C SER A 250 3.72 21.24 -13.01
N ALA A 251 2.58 21.58 -12.40
CA ALA A 251 2.44 21.54 -10.95
C ALA A 251 2.62 20.12 -10.39
N PHE A 252 2.06 19.11 -11.08
CA PHE A 252 2.22 17.71 -10.69
C PHE A 252 3.68 17.25 -10.76
N SER A 253 4.40 17.61 -11.83
CA SER A 253 5.81 17.27 -11.98
C SER A 253 6.68 17.90 -10.89
N SER A 254 6.44 19.17 -10.59
CA SER A 254 7.12 19.89 -9.51
C SER A 254 6.82 19.27 -8.14
N PHE A 255 5.57 18.89 -7.89
CA PHE A 255 5.15 18.20 -6.68
C PHE A 255 5.86 16.85 -6.52
N VAL A 256 5.91 16.05 -7.59
CA VAL A 256 6.62 14.75 -7.60
C VAL A 256 8.11 14.95 -7.29
N ASP A 257 8.74 16.00 -7.83
CA ASP A 257 10.14 16.31 -7.57
C ASP A 257 10.42 16.74 -6.14
N GLU A 258 9.51 17.49 -5.56
CA GLU A 258 9.64 17.96 -4.17
C GLU A 258 9.43 16.84 -3.16
N LYS A 259 8.41 15.99 -3.39
CA LYS A 259 7.92 15.02 -2.39
C LYS A 259 8.53 13.64 -2.50
N LEU A 260 9.05 13.24 -3.66
CA LEU A 260 9.56 11.89 -3.90
C LEU A 260 11.06 11.91 -4.25
N PRO A 261 11.85 11.01 -3.64
CA PRO A 261 13.23 10.78 -4.08
C PRO A 261 13.23 10.28 -5.52
N SER A 262 14.30 10.55 -6.26
CA SER A 262 14.37 10.32 -7.72
C SER A 262 14.03 8.89 -8.15
N TYR A 263 14.41 7.89 -7.35
CA TYR A 263 14.13 6.48 -7.63
C TYR A 263 12.65 6.10 -7.43
N ALA A 264 11.90 6.84 -6.60
CA ALA A 264 10.50 6.57 -6.30
C ALA A 264 9.52 7.34 -7.20
N ARG A 265 10.02 8.29 -8.00
CA ARG A 265 9.21 9.07 -8.93
C ARG A 265 8.66 8.17 -10.03
N PRO A 266 7.35 8.14 -10.28
CA PRO A 266 6.79 7.41 -11.40
C PRO A 266 7.40 7.87 -12.72
N VAL A 267 7.85 6.93 -13.53
CA VAL A 267 8.30 7.22 -14.90
C VAL A 267 7.09 7.35 -15.83
N PHE A 268 6.06 6.55 -15.58
CA PHE A 268 4.84 6.54 -16.37
C PHE A 268 3.61 6.90 -15.53
N VAL A 269 2.68 7.61 -16.15
CA VAL A 269 1.35 7.90 -15.60
C VAL A 269 0.30 7.40 -16.58
N ARG A 270 -0.68 6.64 -16.11
CA ARG A 270 -1.83 6.16 -16.87
C ARG A 270 -3.09 6.82 -16.34
N ILE A 271 -3.81 7.51 -17.20
CA ILE A 271 -5.12 8.08 -16.87
C ILE A 271 -6.18 7.05 -17.23
N ILE A 272 -6.95 6.64 -16.24
CA ILE A 272 -8.02 5.65 -16.36
C ILE A 272 -9.35 6.27 -15.96
N GLU A 273 -10.43 5.80 -16.54
CA GLU A 273 -11.76 6.30 -16.24
C GLU A 273 -12.26 5.80 -14.88
N GLU A 274 -12.12 4.50 -14.61
CA GLU A 274 -12.51 3.88 -13.33
C GLU A 274 -11.43 2.95 -12.78
N MET A 275 -11.22 3.03 -11.46
CA MET A 275 -10.33 2.11 -10.74
C MET A 275 -11.03 0.78 -10.47
N GLU A 276 -10.44 -0.31 -10.92
CA GLU A 276 -10.92 -1.64 -10.56
C GLU A 276 -10.54 -2.01 -9.13
N THR A 277 -11.52 -2.55 -8.41
CA THR A 277 -11.34 -3.07 -7.07
C THR A 277 -11.77 -4.54 -6.97
N THR A 278 -11.22 -5.24 -5.99
CA THR A 278 -11.70 -6.58 -5.61
C THR A 278 -13.06 -6.49 -4.91
N GLY A 279 -13.74 -7.63 -4.72
CA GLY A 279 -14.96 -7.68 -3.90
C GLY A 279 -14.80 -7.19 -2.46
N THR A 280 -13.57 -7.09 -1.98
CA THR A 280 -13.18 -6.52 -0.68
C THR A 280 -12.64 -5.09 -0.80
N PHE A 281 -12.90 -4.41 -1.90
CA PHE A 281 -12.51 -3.01 -2.19
C PHE A 281 -11.00 -2.74 -2.21
N LYS A 282 -10.16 -3.75 -2.49
CA LYS A 282 -8.72 -3.54 -2.71
C LYS A 282 -8.45 -3.23 -4.17
N LEU A 283 -7.57 -2.25 -4.44
CA LEU A 283 -7.14 -1.91 -5.80
C LEU A 283 -6.51 -3.12 -6.48
N LYS A 284 -6.97 -3.43 -7.69
CA LYS A 284 -6.36 -4.44 -8.54
C LYS A 284 -5.13 -3.86 -9.22
N LYS A 285 -4.04 -4.61 -9.21
CA LYS A 285 -2.78 -4.22 -9.86
C LYS A 285 -2.35 -5.20 -10.95
N GLY A 286 -2.95 -6.40 -11.00
CA GLY A 286 -2.53 -7.48 -11.90
C GLY A 286 -2.57 -7.06 -13.36
N ASP A 287 -3.75 -6.68 -13.82
CA ASP A 287 -3.99 -6.29 -15.22
C ASP A 287 -3.18 -5.03 -15.59
N LEU A 288 -3.13 -4.03 -14.68
CA LEU A 288 -2.34 -2.82 -14.87
C LEU A 288 -0.84 -3.11 -15.05
N ARG A 289 -0.29 -4.09 -14.31
CA ARG A 289 1.11 -4.52 -14.45
C ARG A 289 1.38 -5.27 -15.75
N GLU A 290 0.44 -6.10 -16.18
CA GLU A 290 0.56 -6.88 -17.41
C GLU A 290 0.44 -6.01 -18.66
N GLU A 291 -0.48 -5.07 -18.64
CA GLU A 291 -0.69 -4.09 -19.71
C GLU A 291 0.44 -3.05 -19.73
N ALA A 292 0.94 -2.66 -18.54
CA ALA A 292 2.00 -1.67 -18.36
C ALA A 292 1.72 -0.38 -19.16
N TYR A 293 2.74 0.09 -19.93
CA TYR A 293 2.63 1.22 -20.85
C TYR A 293 2.48 0.79 -22.32
N ASN A 294 2.03 -0.45 -22.58
CA ASN A 294 1.86 -0.98 -23.93
C ASN A 294 0.63 -0.35 -24.60
N LEU A 295 0.88 0.51 -25.60
CA LEU A 295 -0.17 1.24 -26.31
C LEU A 295 -1.19 0.36 -27.03
N GLU A 296 -0.86 -0.92 -27.32
CA GLU A 296 -1.81 -1.87 -27.93
C GLU A 296 -2.74 -2.54 -26.91
N LYS A 297 -2.36 -2.52 -25.63
CA LYS A 297 -3.09 -3.22 -24.55
C LYS A 297 -3.94 -2.29 -23.68
N VAL A 298 -3.61 -1.01 -23.64
CA VAL A 298 -4.23 -0.06 -22.69
C VAL A 298 -5.55 0.55 -23.16
N ASN A 299 -6.11 0.01 -24.26
CA ASN A 299 -7.35 0.49 -24.87
C ASN A 299 -7.31 2.02 -25.14
N ASP A 300 -8.32 2.75 -24.64
CA ASP A 300 -8.44 4.20 -24.81
C ASP A 300 -7.76 5.03 -23.70
N ASP A 301 -7.09 4.38 -22.74
CA ASP A 301 -6.40 5.07 -21.66
C ASP A 301 -5.23 5.91 -22.17
N LEU A 302 -5.02 7.05 -21.55
CA LEU A 302 -3.92 7.94 -21.90
C LEU A 302 -2.71 7.63 -21.04
N ILE A 303 -1.57 7.45 -21.70
CA ILE A 303 -0.29 7.27 -21.01
C ILE A 303 0.58 8.51 -21.19
N PHE A 304 1.17 8.94 -20.09
CA PHE A 304 2.17 9.99 -20.06
C PHE A 304 3.48 9.41 -19.56
N VAL A 305 4.57 9.94 -20.06
CA VAL A 305 5.93 9.52 -19.70
C VAL A 305 6.74 10.73 -19.31
N ARG A 306 7.62 10.57 -18.33
CA ARG A 306 8.65 11.54 -18.01
C ARG A 306 9.98 11.02 -18.54
N GLU A 307 10.39 11.54 -19.69
CA GLU A 307 11.68 11.20 -20.31
C GLU A 307 12.85 11.66 -19.44
N PRO A 308 14.03 11.02 -19.56
CA PRO A 308 15.25 11.45 -18.87
C PRO A 308 15.55 12.93 -19.16
N ASN A 309 15.84 13.68 -18.10
CA ASN A 309 16.09 15.13 -18.15
C ASN A 309 14.88 15.99 -18.56
N SER A 310 13.68 15.44 -18.67
CA SER A 310 12.47 16.22 -18.86
C SER A 310 11.99 16.80 -17.52
N GLU A 311 11.55 18.05 -17.55
CA GLU A 311 10.96 18.71 -16.37
C GLU A 311 9.51 18.33 -16.16
N CYS A 312 8.82 17.80 -17.19
CA CYS A 312 7.38 17.56 -17.16
C CYS A 312 7.03 16.21 -17.81
N TYR A 313 5.89 15.64 -17.38
CA TYR A 313 5.28 14.50 -18.06
C TYR A 313 4.68 14.95 -19.40
N THR A 314 4.94 14.18 -20.45
CA THR A 314 4.38 14.37 -21.79
C THR A 314 3.63 13.13 -22.23
N ARG A 315 2.68 13.28 -23.14
CA ARG A 315 1.91 12.14 -23.64
C ARG A 315 2.83 11.15 -24.34
N LEU A 316 2.73 9.87 -24.00
CA LEU A 316 3.45 8.80 -24.66
C LEU A 316 2.91 8.63 -26.09
N THR A 317 3.75 8.93 -27.08
CA THR A 317 3.45 8.71 -28.51
C THR A 317 3.96 7.35 -28.97
N SER A 318 3.48 6.86 -30.11
CA SER A 318 4.02 5.64 -30.72
C SER A 318 5.52 5.75 -30.99
N GLU A 319 6.00 6.92 -31.39
CA GLU A 319 7.42 7.16 -31.63
C GLU A 319 8.25 7.03 -30.34
N THR A 320 7.83 7.73 -29.26
CA THR A 320 8.50 7.63 -27.94
C THR A 320 8.43 6.20 -27.39
N TYR A 321 7.31 5.50 -27.59
CA TYR A 321 7.15 4.10 -27.19
C TYR A 321 8.17 3.18 -27.89
N GLU A 322 8.35 3.34 -29.22
CA GLU A 322 9.37 2.60 -29.99
C GLU A 322 10.79 2.94 -29.53
N GLN A 323 11.08 4.22 -29.26
CA GLN A 323 12.38 4.66 -28.77
C GLN A 323 12.72 4.08 -27.39
N ILE A 324 11.75 3.92 -26.51
CA ILE A 324 11.93 3.24 -25.22
C ILE A 324 12.22 1.75 -25.45
N ASN A 325 11.43 1.08 -26.30
CA ASN A 325 11.55 -0.35 -26.51
C ASN A 325 12.83 -0.76 -27.23
N ASN A 326 13.37 0.08 -28.10
CA ASN A 326 14.63 -0.20 -28.81
C ASN A 326 15.87 0.33 -28.06
N GLY A 327 15.70 0.98 -26.90
CA GLY A 327 16.79 1.48 -26.05
C GLY A 327 17.35 2.84 -26.47
N ALA A 328 16.75 3.55 -27.43
CA ALA A 328 17.16 4.91 -27.79
C ALA A 328 16.86 5.91 -26.63
N ILE A 329 15.80 5.65 -25.87
CA ILE A 329 15.54 6.31 -24.57
C ILE A 329 15.81 5.31 -23.46
N SER A 330 16.73 5.65 -22.55
CA SER A 330 17.13 4.84 -21.41
C SER A 330 16.92 5.63 -20.11
N PHE A 331 16.32 5.03 -19.07
CA PHE A 331 15.94 5.66 -17.80
C PHE A 331 16.94 5.43 -16.67
#